data_b695f12b0a1f4a32e2769c1a7f6290e0
#
_entry.id   b695f12b0a1f4a32e2769c1a7f6290e0
#
_cell.length_a   1.000
_cell.length_b   1.000
_cell.length_c   1.000
_cell.angle_alpha   90.00
_cell.angle_beta   90.00
_cell.angle_gamma   90.00
#
_symmetry.space_group_name_H-M   'P 1'
#
loop_
_entity.id
_entity.type
_entity.pdbx_description
1 polymer ?
#
loop_
_entity_poly.entity_id
_entity_poly.type
_entity_poly.pdbx_seq_one_letter_code
_entity_poly.pdbx_strand_id
1 'polypeptide(L)'
;MLKNLQNDINQLIGDTRIMFAVKKGSSIGNSLVRNKALCILEATDAQNQKCNAPGCQQCPLVNTEKKLSINNINISIPTSLNCKSRNVIYLWRCKLCQDSDSYFGRTTQKCHCRTNGHRGCFNEEKWDKSALSMHAKDVHGSVFSLKNFTVSIVRKASPQHIRREEFRYIEKYRTISLGLNRY
;
A
#
# COMPACT_ATOMS: atom_id res chain seq x y z
N MET A 1 10.84 -6.76 -45.47
CA MET A 1 9.97 -5.58 -45.38
C MET A 1 10.61 -4.37 -44.71
N LEU A 2 11.12 -4.45 -43.48
CA LEU A 2 11.74 -3.30 -42.78
C LEU A 2 12.99 -2.72 -43.45
N LYS A 3 13.85 -3.54 -44.12
CA LYS A 3 15.05 -3.07 -44.82
C LYS A 3 14.76 -2.21 -46.04
N ASN A 4 13.66 -2.46 -46.73
CA ASN A 4 13.28 -1.67 -47.95
C ASN A 4 12.74 -0.31 -47.50
N LEU A 5 11.96 -0.26 -46.45
CA LEU A 5 11.48 1.03 -45.88
C LEU A 5 12.64 1.95 -45.44
N GLN A 6 13.72 1.32 -44.88
CA GLN A 6 14.91 2.08 -44.46
C GLN A 6 15.62 2.73 -45.62
N ASN A 7 15.73 2.02 -46.74
CA ASN A 7 16.37 2.57 -47.96
C ASN A 7 15.53 3.71 -48.59
N ASP A 8 14.24 3.54 -48.63
CA ASP A 8 13.31 4.58 -49.18
C ASP A 8 13.32 5.86 -48.31
N ILE A 9 13.44 5.71 -47.00
CA ILE A 9 13.52 6.88 -46.09
C ILE A 9 14.90 7.56 -46.20
N ASN A 10 15.98 6.80 -46.30
CA ASN A 10 17.33 7.37 -46.47
C ASN A 10 17.49 8.13 -47.78
N GLN A 11 16.77 7.75 -48.84
CA GLN A 11 16.75 8.46 -50.12
C GLN A 11 15.99 9.82 -50.04
N LEU A 12 15.01 9.93 -49.11
CA LEU A 12 14.21 11.13 -48.90
C LEU A 12 14.86 12.18 -47.99
N ILE A 13 15.71 11.76 -47.05
CA ILE A 13 16.21 12.64 -45.97
C ILE A 13 17.71 12.94 -46.08
N GLY A 14 18.39 12.46 -47.14
CA GLY A 14 19.85 12.60 -47.31
C GLY A 14 20.65 11.83 -46.28
N ASP A 15 21.86 12.27 -45.95
CA ASP A 15 22.85 11.54 -45.13
C ASP A 15 22.46 11.35 -43.63
N THR A 16 21.20 11.54 -43.26
CA THR A 16 20.73 11.42 -41.90
C THR A 16 20.43 9.94 -41.55
N ARG A 17 21.22 9.32 -40.68
CA ARG A 17 20.96 7.98 -40.17
C ARG A 17 19.78 7.94 -39.20
N ILE A 18 18.68 7.34 -39.62
CA ILE A 18 17.55 7.09 -38.75
C ILE A 18 17.71 5.71 -38.11
N MET A 19 17.83 5.65 -36.77
CA MET A 19 17.84 4.41 -36.01
C MET A 19 16.47 4.15 -35.38
N PHE A 20 15.85 3.04 -35.72
CA PHE A 20 14.62 2.60 -35.07
C PHE A 20 14.94 1.74 -33.84
N ALA A 21 14.58 2.23 -32.65
CA ALA A 21 14.66 1.45 -31.42
C ALA A 21 13.29 0.81 -31.14
N VAL A 22 13.21 -0.52 -31.25
CA VAL A 22 12.02 -1.27 -30.85
C VAL A 22 12.16 -1.63 -29.37
N LYS A 23 11.37 -0.98 -28.52
CA LYS A 23 11.28 -1.38 -27.10
C LYS A 23 10.55 -2.72 -27.02
N LYS A 24 11.27 -3.78 -26.61
CA LYS A 24 10.68 -5.09 -26.36
C LYS A 24 9.60 -4.97 -25.29
N GLY A 25 8.34 -5.19 -25.65
CA GLY A 25 7.23 -5.23 -24.69
C GLY A 25 7.43 -6.33 -23.65
N SER A 26 6.91 -6.15 -22.45
CA SER A 26 6.89 -7.19 -21.44
C SER A 26 5.99 -8.34 -21.91
N SER A 27 6.52 -9.55 -22.07
CA SER A 27 5.70 -10.70 -22.42
C SER A 27 4.81 -11.11 -21.24
N ILE A 28 3.60 -11.62 -21.53
CA ILE A 28 2.68 -12.17 -20.53
C ILE A 28 3.37 -13.28 -19.72
N GLY A 29 4.21 -14.10 -20.36
CA GLY A 29 5.02 -15.12 -19.71
C GLY A 29 5.96 -14.56 -18.63
N ASN A 30 6.67 -13.45 -18.91
CA ASN A 30 7.55 -12.80 -17.93
C ASN A 30 6.77 -12.23 -16.74
N SER A 31 5.55 -11.73 -16.95
CA SER A 31 4.67 -11.26 -15.86
C SER A 31 4.19 -12.42 -14.99
N LEU A 32 3.83 -13.56 -15.58
CA LEU A 32 3.38 -14.75 -14.85
C LEU A 32 4.53 -15.42 -14.06
N VAL A 33 5.73 -15.52 -14.65
CA VAL A 33 6.90 -16.11 -14.00
C VAL A 33 7.39 -15.22 -12.85
N ARG A 34 7.44 -13.91 -13.03
CA ARG A 34 7.81 -12.97 -11.96
C ARG A 34 6.84 -13.03 -10.78
N ASN A 35 5.54 -13.15 -11.02
CA ASN A 35 4.55 -13.28 -9.95
C ASN A 35 4.72 -14.59 -9.15
N LYS A 36 5.02 -15.73 -9.83
CA LYS A 36 5.30 -16.98 -9.14
C LYS A 36 6.62 -16.96 -8.35
N ALA A 37 7.70 -16.43 -8.92
CA ALA A 37 9.00 -16.34 -8.25
C ALA A 37 8.95 -15.40 -7.03
N LEU A 38 8.25 -14.26 -7.13
CA LEU A 38 8.06 -13.36 -6.00
C LEU A 38 7.24 -14.00 -4.87
N CYS A 39 6.24 -14.81 -5.19
CA CYS A 39 5.47 -15.53 -4.16
C CYS A 39 6.30 -16.61 -3.44
N ILE A 40 7.28 -17.23 -4.11
CA ILE A 40 8.11 -18.29 -3.53
C ILE A 40 9.24 -17.73 -2.66
N LEU A 41 9.84 -16.61 -3.05
CA LEU A 41 10.97 -16.00 -2.32
C LEU A 41 10.55 -15.18 -1.07
N GLU A 42 9.28 -14.81 -0.94
CA GLU A 42 8.77 -14.06 0.23
C GLU A 42 8.21 -14.98 1.33
N ALA A 43 8.33 -16.31 1.21
CA ALA A 43 7.73 -17.28 2.14
C ALA A 43 8.60 -17.59 3.39
N THR A 44 9.77 -16.98 3.56
CA THR A 44 10.63 -17.18 4.72
C THR A 44 10.51 -16.03 5.72
N ASP A 45 10.07 -16.34 6.92
CA ASP A 45 10.13 -15.56 8.19
C ASP A 45 9.20 -14.34 8.38
N ALA A 46 8.03 -14.28 7.76
CA ALA A 46 7.04 -13.27 8.13
C ALA A 46 6.11 -13.73 9.26
N GLN A 47 6.65 -13.88 10.46
CA GLN A 47 5.82 -14.02 11.67
C GLN A 47 5.14 -12.68 11.96
N ASN A 48 3.81 -12.66 11.82
CA ASN A 48 2.94 -11.59 12.33
C ASN A 48 3.17 -10.17 11.78
N GLN A 49 3.56 -9.99 10.51
CA GLN A 49 3.74 -8.67 9.86
C GLN A 49 4.77 -7.73 10.52
N LYS A 50 5.43 -8.14 11.57
CA LYS A 50 6.53 -7.39 12.20
C LYS A 50 7.83 -7.60 11.43
N CYS A 51 8.61 -6.54 11.24
CA CYS A 51 9.92 -6.66 10.57
C CYS A 51 11.05 -7.00 11.54
N ASN A 52 10.78 -6.97 12.85
CA ASN A 52 11.71 -7.21 13.95
C ASN A 52 13.02 -6.39 13.88
N ALA A 53 13.04 -5.33 13.09
CA ALA A 53 14.20 -4.44 13.04
C ALA A 53 14.29 -3.61 14.33
N PRO A 54 15.49 -3.44 14.90
CA PRO A 54 15.70 -2.58 16.06
C PRO A 54 15.14 -1.17 15.81
N GLY A 55 14.41 -0.62 16.77
CA GLY A 55 13.84 0.72 16.68
C GLY A 55 12.68 0.89 15.69
N CYS A 56 12.16 -0.17 15.07
CA CYS A 56 11.01 -0.07 14.18
C CYS A 56 9.76 0.38 14.96
N GLN A 57 9.38 1.61 14.75
CA GLN A 57 8.26 2.24 15.43
C GLN A 57 6.87 1.72 14.99
N GLN A 58 6.78 0.96 13.90
CA GLN A 58 5.53 0.33 13.46
C GLN A 58 5.31 -1.03 14.14
N CYS A 59 6.37 -1.79 14.44
CA CYS A 59 6.23 -3.14 15.02
C CYS A 59 5.33 -3.21 16.27
N PRO A 60 5.38 -2.24 17.21
CA PRO A 60 4.47 -2.25 18.37
C PRO A 60 2.99 -2.02 18.03
N LEU A 61 2.72 -1.46 16.85
CA LEU A 61 1.36 -1.12 16.40
C LEU A 61 0.74 -2.22 15.51
N VAL A 62 1.54 -3.20 15.11
CA VAL A 62 1.07 -4.28 14.22
C VAL A 62 0.06 -5.17 14.95
N ASN A 63 -1.11 -5.33 14.32
CA ASN A 63 -2.08 -6.34 14.75
C ASN A 63 -1.57 -7.74 14.37
N THR A 64 -1.67 -8.68 15.28
CA THR A 64 -1.20 -10.06 15.12
C THR A 64 -2.30 -11.03 14.66
N GLU A 65 -3.54 -10.59 14.60
CA GLU A 65 -4.67 -11.40 14.15
C GLU A 65 -4.58 -11.71 12.65
N LYS A 66 -4.83 -12.96 12.29
CA LYS A 66 -4.84 -13.41 10.89
C LYS A 66 -6.16 -13.12 10.17
N LYS A 67 -7.22 -12.90 10.92
CA LYS A 67 -8.55 -12.58 10.42
C LYS A 67 -9.13 -11.43 11.24
N LEU A 68 -9.74 -10.48 10.58
CA LEU A 68 -10.43 -9.34 11.21
C LEU A 68 -11.84 -9.26 10.66
N SER A 69 -12.76 -8.73 11.44
CA SER A 69 -14.09 -8.31 10.98
C SER A 69 -14.13 -6.78 10.92
N ILE A 70 -14.67 -6.23 9.84
CA ILE A 70 -14.87 -4.80 9.64
C ILE A 70 -16.27 -4.62 9.08
N ASN A 71 -17.12 -3.93 9.80
CA ASN A 71 -18.53 -3.73 9.41
C ASN A 71 -19.21 -5.07 9.02
N ASN A 72 -18.99 -6.11 9.82
CA ASN A 72 -19.49 -7.48 9.62
C ASN A 72 -18.92 -8.21 8.37
N ILE A 73 -17.87 -7.69 7.76
CA ILE A 73 -17.20 -8.31 6.61
C ILE A 73 -15.82 -8.80 7.02
N ASN A 74 -15.57 -10.09 6.85
CA ASN A 74 -14.29 -10.69 7.21
C ASN A 74 -13.19 -10.34 6.20
N ILE A 75 -12.00 -10.05 6.72
CA ILE A 75 -10.78 -9.84 5.96
C ILE A 75 -9.68 -10.77 6.48
N SER A 76 -9.00 -11.45 5.56
CA SER A 76 -7.81 -12.25 5.88
C SER A 76 -6.56 -11.38 5.75
N ILE A 77 -5.70 -11.46 6.75
CA ILE A 77 -4.46 -10.68 6.82
C ILE A 77 -3.29 -11.58 6.38
N PRO A 78 -2.58 -11.24 5.28
CA PRO A 78 -1.44 -12.03 4.81
C PRO A 78 -0.27 -11.90 5.79
N THR A 79 0.38 -13.03 6.09
CA THR A 79 1.55 -13.07 6.98
C THR A 79 2.87 -12.77 6.26
N SER A 80 2.89 -12.84 4.93
CA SER A 80 4.07 -12.59 4.09
C SER A 80 4.47 -11.11 3.95
N LEU A 81 3.63 -10.17 4.40
CA LEU A 81 3.89 -8.74 4.34
C LEU A 81 4.34 -8.22 5.72
N ASN A 82 5.23 -7.22 5.73
CA ASN A 82 5.74 -6.63 6.97
C ASN A 82 6.01 -5.13 6.85
N CYS A 83 6.50 -4.52 7.92
CA CYS A 83 6.78 -3.08 7.99
C CYS A 83 7.71 -2.55 6.87
N LYS A 84 8.56 -3.40 6.28
CA LYS A 84 9.45 -3.03 5.17
C LYS A 84 8.80 -3.18 3.80
N SER A 85 7.61 -3.80 3.70
CA SER A 85 6.89 -3.99 2.44
C SER A 85 6.53 -2.67 1.80
N ARG A 86 6.65 -2.63 0.45
CA ARG A 86 6.30 -1.48 -0.40
C ARG A 86 5.07 -1.81 -1.24
N ASN A 87 4.45 -0.76 -1.77
CA ASN A 87 3.28 -0.88 -2.64
C ASN A 87 2.16 -1.67 -1.95
N VAL A 88 1.81 -1.26 -0.75
CA VAL A 88 0.85 -1.97 0.09
C VAL A 88 -0.37 -1.13 0.42
N ILE A 89 -1.48 -1.84 0.61
CA ILE A 89 -2.70 -1.35 1.23
C ILE A 89 -2.65 -1.80 2.69
N TYR A 90 -2.95 -0.89 3.57
CA TYR A 90 -2.96 -1.12 5.01
C TYR A 90 -4.28 -0.67 5.62
N LEU A 91 -4.58 -1.24 6.76
CA LEU A 91 -5.76 -1.00 7.57
C LEU A 91 -5.33 -0.49 8.95
N TRP A 92 -5.84 0.64 9.36
CA TRP A 92 -5.76 1.13 10.74
C TRP A 92 -7.10 0.93 11.45
N ARG A 93 -7.03 0.56 12.73
CA ARG A 93 -8.21 0.45 13.61
C ARG A 93 -7.93 1.12 14.94
N CYS A 94 -8.91 1.88 15.43
CA CYS A 94 -8.87 2.40 16.78
C CYS A 94 -9.08 1.25 17.78
N LYS A 95 -8.29 1.22 18.85
CA LYS A 95 -8.39 0.17 19.89
C LYS A 95 -9.56 0.38 20.86
N LEU A 96 -10.04 1.61 20.99
CA LEU A 96 -11.10 1.97 21.92
C LEU A 96 -12.48 1.99 21.28
N CYS A 97 -12.53 2.22 19.97
CA CYS A 97 -13.77 2.23 19.22
C CYS A 97 -14.12 0.82 18.74
N GLN A 98 -15.38 0.62 18.42
CA GLN A 98 -15.85 -0.62 17.83
C GLN A 98 -15.33 -0.79 16.38
N ASP A 99 -15.63 -1.91 15.76
CA ASP A 99 -15.13 -2.33 14.44
C ASP A 99 -15.37 -1.33 13.29
N SER A 100 -16.29 -0.37 13.46
CA SER A 100 -16.62 0.68 12.49
C SER A 100 -15.47 1.68 12.25
N ASP A 101 -14.65 1.99 13.26
CA ASP A 101 -13.65 3.07 13.18
C ASP A 101 -12.34 2.58 12.53
N SER A 102 -12.47 2.22 11.28
CA SER A 102 -11.41 1.65 10.44
C SER A 102 -11.05 2.60 9.29
N TYR A 103 -9.75 2.65 8.96
CA TYR A 103 -9.20 3.45 7.88
C TYR A 103 -8.35 2.59 6.95
N PHE A 104 -8.71 2.49 5.69
CA PHE A 104 -7.84 1.95 4.65
C PHE A 104 -7.00 3.05 4.03
N GLY A 105 -5.73 2.75 3.83
CA GLY A 105 -4.80 3.63 3.14
C GLY A 105 -3.80 2.85 2.31
N ARG A 106 -3.05 3.57 1.49
CA ARG A 106 -2.02 3.00 0.61
C ARG A 106 -0.68 3.70 0.79
N THR A 107 0.37 3.00 0.43
CA THR A 107 1.69 3.59 0.30
C THR A 107 2.51 2.89 -0.78
N THR A 108 3.24 3.66 -1.57
CA THR A 108 4.27 3.15 -2.50
C THR A 108 5.63 3.03 -1.83
N GLN A 109 5.83 3.72 -0.72
CA GLN A 109 7.02 3.62 0.12
C GLN A 109 6.96 2.39 1.03
N LYS A 110 8.02 2.15 1.83
CA LYS A 110 7.97 1.17 2.91
C LYS A 110 6.87 1.53 3.90
N CYS A 111 6.10 0.54 4.38
CA CYS A 111 4.93 0.77 5.23
C CYS A 111 5.28 1.58 6.49
N HIS A 112 6.42 1.29 7.14
CA HIS A 112 6.85 2.05 8.32
C HIS A 112 7.13 3.53 8.04
N CYS A 113 7.55 3.91 6.82
CA CYS A 113 7.71 5.32 6.46
C CYS A 113 6.37 6.06 6.48
N ARG A 114 5.30 5.41 5.97
CA ARG A 114 3.95 5.98 6.02
C ARG A 114 3.42 6.06 7.45
N THR A 115 3.69 5.04 8.27
CA THR A 115 3.37 5.05 9.71
C THR A 115 4.04 6.23 10.43
N ASN A 116 5.30 6.53 10.12
CA ASN A 116 5.99 7.69 10.69
C ASN A 116 5.36 9.02 10.24
N GLY A 117 4.85 9.10 9.00
CA GLY A 117 4.08 10.26 8.55
C GLY A 117 2.79 10.47 9.37
N HIS A 118 2.04 9.40 9.65
CA HIS A 118 0.89 9.50 10.55
C HIS A 118 1.29 9.94 11.96
N ARG A 119 2.40 9.37 12.50
CA ARG A 119 2.92 9.76 13.81
C ARG A 119 3.30 11.24 13.88
N GLY A 120 3.91 11.77 12.81
CA GLY A 120 4.23 13.19 12.71
C GLY A 120 2.99 14.07 12.88
N CYS A 121 1.84 13.68 12.31
CA CYS A 121 0.60 14.43 12.47
C CYS A 121 0.14 14.52 13.94
N PHE A 122 0.33 13.46 14.74
CA PHE A 122 0.03 13.49 16.17
C PHE A 122 1.02 14.32 16.97
N ASN A 123 2.33 14.19 16.69
CA ASN A 123 3.38 14.88 17.43
C ASN A 123 3.41 16.40 17.17
N GLU A 124 3.01 16.81 15.96
CA GLU A 124 3.00 18.21 15.53
C GLU A 124 1.59 18.83 15.64
N GLU A 125 0.65 18.12 16.26
CA GLU A 125 -0.76 18.54 16.43
C GLU A 125 -1.45 18.93 15.12
N LYS A 126 -1.00 18.34 14.00
CA LYS A 126 -1.58 18.55 12.66
C LYS A 126 -2.80 17.65 12.47
N TRP A 127 -3.83 17.91 13.25
CA TRP A 127 -5.02 17.04 13.34
C TRP A 127 -5.76 16.87 12.02
N ASP A 128 -5.77 17.89 11.18
CA ASP A 128 -6.44 17.92 9.87
C ASP A 128 -5.70 17.14 8.76
N LYS A 129 -4.44 16.79 8.96
CA LYS A 129 -3.58 16.15 7.93
C LYS A 129 -3.68 14.62 7.89
N SER A 130 -4.36 14.02 8.85
CA SER A 130 -4.55 12.57 8.91
C SER A 130 -5.92 12.22 9.45
N ALA A 131 -6.65 11.32 8.78
CA ALA A 131 -7.93 10.82 9.28
C ALA A 131 -7.81 10.22 10.69
N LEU A 132 -6.67 9.58 10.99
CA LEU A 132 -6.41 9.01 12.32
C LEU A 132 -6.25 10.10 13.39
N SER A 133 -5.49 11.16 13.11
CA SER A 133 -5.30 12.24 14.06
C SER A 133 -6.58 13.05 14.25
N MET A 134 -7.36 13.24 13.20
CA MET A 134 -8.66 13.89 13.26
C MET A 134 -9.65 13.09 14.14
N HIS A 135 -9.79 11.79 13.90
CA HIS A 135 -10.60 10.91 14.74
C HIS A 135 -10.14 10.94 16.21
N ALA A 136 -8.83 10.88 16.44
CA ALA A 136 -8.27 10.94 17.79
C ALA A 136 -8.69 12.21 18.51
N LYS A 137 -8.60 13.38 17.86
CA LYS A 137 -8.99 14.66 18.41
C LYS A 137 -10.51 14.76 18.65
N ASP A 138 -11.30 14.39 17.63
CA ASP A 138 -12.75 14.60 17.63
C ASP A 138 -13.48 13.66 18.61
N VAL A 139 -13.00 12.42 18.77
CA VAL A 139 -13.68 11.37 19.55
C VAL A 139 -13.02 11.14 20.90
N HIS A 140 -11.68 11.24 21.00
CA HIS A 140 -10.94 10.86 22.20
C HIS A 140 -10.17 12.01 22.88
N GLY A 141 -10.14 13.18 22.25
CA GLY A 141 -9.42 14.35 22.76
C GLY A 141 -7.91 14.32 22.41
N SER A 142 -7.24 15.44 22.70
CA SER A 142 -5.86 15.71 22.27
C SER A 142 -4.78 14.81 22.90
N VAL A 143 -5.08 14.14 24.01
CA VAL A 143 -4.14 13.22 24.69
C VAL A 143 -3.99 11.89 23.97
N PHE A 144 -4.87 11.59 23.02
CA PHE A 144 -4.87 10.34 22.27
C PHE A 144 -3.70 10.29 21.28
N SER A 145 -3.02 9.17 21.17
CA SER A 145 -1.81 9.02 20.35
C SER A 145 -1.93 7.88 19.35
N LEU A 146 -1.02 7.81 18.38
CA LEU A 146 -0.97 6.71 17.41
C LEU A 146 -0.83 5.34 18.06
N LYS A 147 -0.34 5.24 19.30
CA LYS A 147 -0.27 3.98 20.08
C LYS A 147 -1.62 3.36 20.37
N ASN A 148 -2.67 4.16 20.32
CA ASN A 148 -4.06 3.71 20.52
C ASN A 148 -4.68 3.10 19.26
N PHE A 149 -3.91 2.98 18.19
CA PHE A 149 -4.34 2.32 16.96
C PHE A 149 -3.53 1.04 16.72
N THR A 150 -4.12 0.13 15.95
CA THR A 150 -3.42 -1.02 15.37
C THR A 150 -3.36 -0.88 13.86
N VAL A 151 -2.30 -1.44 13.26
CA VAL A 151 -2.11 -1.49 11.81
C VAL A 151 -1.97 -2.92 11.32
N SER A 152 -2.65 -3.22 10.22
CA SER A 152 -2.50 -4.49 9.47
C SER A 152 -2.20 -4.17 8.01
N ILE A 153 -1.27 -4.89 7.40
CA ILE A 153 -1.01 -4.77 5.96
C ILE A 153 -1.87 -5.81 5.26
N VAL A 154 -2.82 -5.35 4.46
CA VAL A 154 -3.88 -6.23 3.93
C VAL A 154 -3.60 -6.74 2.53
N ARG A 155 -2.82 -6.01 1.73
CA ARG A 155 -2.52 -6.42 0.36
C ARG A 155 -1.29 -5.71 -0.19
N LYS A 156 -0.54 -6.42 -1.05
CA LYS A 156 0.45 -5.83 -1.95
C LYS A 156 -0.20 -5.61 -3.32
N ALA A 157 0.00 -4.45 -3.91
CA ALA A 157 -0.54 -4.09 -5.23
C ALA A 157 0.56 -3.55 -6.13
N SER A 158 0.37 -3.54 -7.46
CA SER A 158 1.30 -2.85 -8.35
C SER A 158 1.17 -1.33 -8.18
N PRO A 159 2.24 -0.55 -8.38
CA PRO A 159 2.19 0.91 -8.26
C PRO A 159 1.11 1.56 -9.13
N GLN A 160 0.84 0.99 -10.31
CA GLN A 160 -0.15 1.49 -11.27
C GLN A 160 -1.60 1.25 -10.79
N HIS A 161 -1.86 0.19 -10.03
CA HIS A 161 -3.20 -0.20 -9.60
C HIS A 161 -3.48 0.05 -8.12
N ILE A 162 -2.49 0.48 -7.35
CA ILE A 162 -2.62 0.61 -5.89
C ILE A 162 -3.75 1.57 -5.48
N ARG A 163 -3.99 2.66 -6.25
CA ARG A 163 -5.10 3.58 -6.00
C ARG A 163 -6.45 2.91 -6.19
N ARG A 164 -6.61 2.14 -7.27
CA ARG A 164 -7.85 1.40 -7.56
C ARG A 164 -8.11 0.31 -6.54
N GLU A 165 -7.06 -0.39 -6.10
CA GLU A 165 -7.18 -1.42 -5.07
C GLU A 165 -7.55 -0.82 -3.71
N GLU A 166 -6.95 0.31 -3.30
CA GLU A 166 -7.36 1.03 -2.08
C GLU A 166 -8.85 1.38 -2.12
N PHE A 167 -9.30 1.98 -3.22
CA PHE A 167 -10.70 2.35 -3.40
C PHE A 167 -11.66 1.15 -3.27
N ARG A 168 -11.31 0.01 -3.88
CA ARG A 168 -12.06 -1.24 -3.73
C ARG A 168 -12.20 -1.70 -2.28
N TYR A 169 -11.15 -1.55 -1.47
CA TYR A 169 -11.20 -1.88 -0.05
C TYR A 169 -12.12 -0.92 0.69
N ILE A 170 -11.99 0.37 0.44
CA ILE A 170 -12.80 1.41 1.03
C ILE A 170 -14.29 1.18 0.75
N GLU A 171 -14.66 0.90 -0.50
CA GLU A 171 -16.04 0.60 -0.90
C GLU A 171 -16.55 -0.70 -0.28
N LYS A 172 -15.77 -1.80 -0.46
CA LYS A 172 -16.15 -3.12 0.04
C LYS A 172 -16.45 -3.13 1.53
N TYR A 173 -15.62 -2.43 2.31
CA TYR A 173 -15.74 -2.38 3.78
C TYR A 173 -16.49 -1.13 4.28
N ARG A 174 -17.05 -0.32 3.37
CA ARG A 174 -17.88 0.87 3.66
C ARG A 174 -17.21 1.85 4.61
N THR A 175 -15.90 2.04 4.54
CA THR A 175 -15.17 2.89 5.49
C THR A 175 -15.30 4.39 5.23
N ILE A 176 -15.99 4.83 4.17
CA ILE A 176 -16.44 6.21 4.01
C ILE A 176 -17.66 6.48 4.87
N SER A 177 -18.68 5.61 4.79
CA SER A 177 -19.95 5.82 5.48
C SER A 177 -19.92 5.36 6.95
N LEU A 178 -19.13 4.35 7.26
CA LEU A 178 -19.08 3.69 8.57
C LEU A 178 -17.69 3.68 9.20
N GLY A 179 -16.74 4.42 8.66
CA GLY A 179 -15.35 4.42 9.14
C GLY A 179 -14.69 5.79 9.01
N LEU A 180 -13.37 5.80 8.89
CA LEU A 180 -12.55 7.02 8.94
C LEU A 180 -12.08 7.50 7.56
N ASN A 181 -12.38 6.81 6.47
CA ASN A 181 -12.03 7.29 5.14
C ASN A 181 -12.92 8.50 4.76
N ARG A 182 -12.31 9.53 4.20
CA ARG A 182 -12.98 10.75 3.71
C ARG A 182 -12.55 10.98 2.26
N TYR A 183 -13.46 11.45 1.42
CA TYR A 183 -13.22 11.95 0.07
C TYR A 183 -13.79 13.34 -0.10
#